data_6a12486c9cf46386a5ea0226fff21464
#
_entry.id   6a12486c9cf46386a5ea0226fff21464
#
_cell.length_a   1.000
_cell.length_b   1.000
_cell.length_c   1.000
_cell.angle_alpha   90.00
_cell.angle_beta   90.00
_cell.angle_gamma   90.00
#
_symmetry.space_group_name_H-M   'P 1'
#
loop_
_entity.id
_entity.type
_entity.pdbx_description
1 polymer ?
#
loop_
_entity_poly.entity_id
_entity_poly.type
_entity_poly.pdbx_seq_one_letter_code
_entity_poly.pdbx_strand_id
1 'polypeptide(L)'
;MQIPTSSAGGPRIGVPVRLSSSSDPDPRVGEANDLFDYIVALLRGAGGEPVLLTDATGVRGLDGVILPGGGDLDPALYGQTDGGTCYDVNAAQDELDLAVAREAMDGGVPVLGICRGHQLLNVLYGGTLVQDMDPGAVPHREAVPSDDPVHDAGPWAWHDVDIVAGSKVAALYAGWNPERVRIASGHHQAVARVGNGLVVTALADDGTVEALEDPARWLASVQWHPEAAELPAGERLAPFAAFVAVCRQRLPADRTGV
;
A
#
# COMPACT_ATOMS: atom_id res chain seq x y z
N MET A 1 36.22 13.91 -25.16
CA MET A 1 35.81 13.87 -23.74
C MET A 1 34.49 13.10 -23.71
N GLN A 2 34.60 11.78 -23.46
CA GLN A 2 33.40 10.90 -23.39
C GLN A 2 32.79 11.09 -22.02
N ILE A 3 31.51 11.45 -22.01
CA ILE A 3 30.66 11.45 -20.79
C ILE A 3 30.43 10.00 -20.44
N PRO A 4 30.77 9.53 -19.24
CA PRO A 4 30.44 8.17 -18.82
C PRO A 4 28.93 8.05 -18.65
N THR A 5 28.25 7.34 -19.54
CA THR A 5 26.87 6.88 -19.35
C THR A 5 26.89 5.67 -18.42
N SER A 6 27.09 5.90 -17.13
CA SER A 6 26.79 4.89 -16.12
C SER A 6 25.36 5.14 -15.63
N SER A 7 24.38 4.63 -16.34
CA SER A 7 23.05 4.42 -15.77
C SER A 7 23.10 3.13 -14.95
N ALA A 8 23.56 3.22 -13.72
CA ALA A 8 23.19 2.20 -12.74
C ALA A 8 21.65 2.24 -12.65
N GLY A 9 20.99 1.22 -13.16
CA GLY A 9 19.53 1.11 -13.14
C GLY A 9 19.04 1.16 -11.68
N GLY A 10 17.93 1.87 -11.42
CA GLY A 10 17.29 1.88 -10.09
C GLY A 10 16.87 0.47 -9.66
N PRO A 11 16.54 0.26 -8.37
CA PRO A 11 16.03 -1.03 -7.92
C PRO A 11 14.76 -1.39 -8.65
N ARG A 12 14.64 -2.66 -9.06
CA ARG A 12 13.48 -3.19 -9.77
C ARG A 12 12.39 -3.57 -8.76
N ILE A 13 11.25 -2.90 -8.84
CA ILE A 13 10.15 -3.04 -7.86
C ILE A 13 8.92 -3.55 -8.57
N GLY A 14 8.48 -4.75 -8.19
CA GLY A 14 7.29 -5.39 -8.74
C GLY A 14 6.01 -4.73 -8.24
N VAL A 15 5.05 -4.57 -9.15
CA VAL A 15 3.69 -4.12 -8.83
C VAL A 15 2.73 -5.02 -9.60
N PRO A 16 1.89 -5.84 -8.93
CA PRO A 16 0.88 -6.63 -9.62
C PRO A 16 -0.06 -5.72 -10.40
N VAL A 17 -0.35 -6.08 -11.66
CA VAL A 17 -1.27 -5.29 -12.49
C VAL A 17 -2.69 -5.33 -11.95
N ARG A 18 -3.45 -4.28 -12.19
CA ARG A 18 -4.90 -4.26 -11.95
C ARG A 18 -5.61 -5.03 -13.06
N LEU A 19 -6.49 -5.95 -12.67
CA LEU A 19 -7.24 -6.80 -13.61
C LEU A 19 -8.67 -6.28 -13.87
N SER A 20 -9.18 -5.41 -12.99
CA SER A 20 -10.50 -4.78 -13.17
C SER A 20 -10.41 -3.64 -14.18
N SER A 21 -11.42 -3.56 -15.06
CA SER A 21 -11.44 -2.59 -16.17
C SER A 21 -11.90 -1.22 -15.69
N SER A 22 -11.23 -0.13 -16.11
CA SER A 22 -11.69 1.25 -15.88
C SER A 22 -13.03 1.58 -16.58
N SER A 23 -13.56 0.67 -17.40
CA SER A 23 -14.92 0.79 -17.96
C SER A 23 -15.99 0.15 -17.08
N ASP A 24 -15.66 -0.34 -15.89
CA ASP A 24 -16.62 -0.81 -14.91
C ASP A 24 -17.60 0.32 -14.54
N PRO A 25 -18.89 0.04 -14.38
CA PRO A 25 -19.87 1.06 -14.01
C PRO A 25 -19.69 1.58 -12.57
N ASP A 26 -18.97 0.87 -11.71
CA ASP A 26 -18.63 1.38 -10.38
C ASP A 26 -17.42 2.36 -10.49
N PRO A 27 -17.61 3.66 -10.18
CA PRO A 27 -16.56 4.66 -10.33
C PRO A 27 -15.31 4.35 -9.48
N ARG A 28 -15.47 3.64 -8.35
CA ARG A 28 -14.37 3.26 -7.46
C ARG A 28 -13.32 2.39 -8.16
N VAL A 29 -13.74 1.60 -9.16
CA VAL A 29 -12.83 0.78 -9.97
C VAL A 29 -11.91 1.66 -10.82
N GLY A 30 -12.47 2.69 -11.46
CA GLY A 30 -11.69 3.68 -12.22
C GLY A 30 -10.69 4.43 -11.34
N GLU A 31 -11.16 4.91 -10.18
CA GLU A 31 -10.32 5.59 -9.19
C GLU A 31 -9.16 4.72 -8.71
N ALA A 32 -9.42 3.44 -8.40
CA ALA A 32 -8.37 2.50 -8.00
C ALA A 32 -7.32 2.27 -9.10
N ASN A 33 -7.71 2.30 -10.37
CA ASN A 33 -6.79 2.20 -11.50
C ASN A 33 -5.93 3.48 -11.66
N ASP A 34 -6.51 4.66 -11.43
CA ASP A 34 -5.76 5.93 -11.41
C ASP A 34 -4.72 5.95 -10.27
N LEU A 35 -5.10 5.47 -9.08
CA LEU A 35 -4.18 5.34 -7.94
C LEU A 35 -3.03 4.37 -8.22
N PHE A 36 -3.30 3.27 -8.91
CA PHE A 36 -2.26 2.36 -9.38
C PHE A 36 -1.25 3.09 -10.29
N ASP A 37 -1.72 3.89 -11.24
CA ASP A 37 -0.86 4.67 -12.12
C ASP A 37 -0.03 5.71 -11.35
N TYR A 38 -0.60 6.33 -10.29
CA TYR A 38 0.15 7.23 -9.41
C TYR A 38 1.26 6.51 -8.64
N ILE A 39 1.00 5.30 -8.11
CA ILE A 39 2.03 4.47 -7.45
C ILE A 39 3.19 4.20 -8.42
N VAL A 40 2.88 3.78 -9.66
CA VAL A 40 3.89 3.50 -10.69
C VAL A 40 4.70 4.76 -11.04
N ALA A 41 4.04 5.92 -11.15
CA ALA A 41 4.70 7.21 -11.42
C ALA A 41 5.60 7.66 -10.25
N LEU A 42 5.12 7.50 -9.00
CA LEU A 42 5.88 7.86 -7.79
C LEU A 42 7.11 6.97 -7.60
N LEU A 43 7.01 5.67 -7.90
CA LEU A 43 8.18 4.78 -7.92
C LEU A 43 9.25 5.25 -8.90
N ARG A 44 8.86 5.64 -10.13
CA ARG A 44 9.80 6.22 -11.09
C ARG A 44 10.40 7.54 -10.59
N GLY A 45 9.56 8.41 -10.03
CA GLY A 45 10.00 9.69 -9.44
C GLY A 45 10.98 9.50 -8.28
N ALA A 46 10.85 8.43 -7.52
CA ALA A 46 11.75 8.03 -6.43
C ALA A 46 13.06 7.37 -6.94
N GLY A 47 13.20 7.13 -8.24
CA GLY A 47 14.37 6.49 -8.84
C GLY A 47 14.35 4.96 -8.75
N GLY A 48 13.17 4.36 -8.61
CA GLY A 48 12.91 2.93 -8.79
C GLY A 48 12.55 2.61 -10.25
N GLU A 49 12.68 1.35 -10.62
CA GLU A 49 12.21 0.78 -11.90
C GLU A 49 10.98 -0.09 -11.63
N PRO A 50 9.74 0.39 -11.88
CA PRO A 50 8.55 -0.43 -11.70
C PRO A 50 8.47 -1.54 -12.74
N VAL A 51 8.22 -2.76 -12.26
CA VAL A 51 8.01 -3.97 -13.06
C VAL A 51 6.57 -4.44 -12.85
N LEU A 52 5.76 -4.35 -13.90
CA LEU A 52 4.36 -4.77 -13.85
C LEU A 52 4.29 -6.30 -13.87
N LEU A 53 3.65 -6.89 -12.86
CA LEU A 53 3.57 -8.34 -12.67
C LEU A 53 2.20 -8.86 -13.10
N THR A 54 2.20 -9.81 -14.02
CA THR A 54 1.01 -10.57 -14.45
C THR A 54 0.96 -11.96 -13.85
N ASP A 55 2.03 -12.38 -13.18
CA ASP A 55 2.15 -13.64 -12.43
C ASP A 55 3.27 -13.54 -11.38
N ALA A 56 3.32 -14.50 -10.46
CA ALA A 56 4.28 -14.50 -9.36
C ALA A 56 5.71 -14.86 -9.80
N THR A 57 5.90 -15.49 -10.96
CA THR A 57 7.25 -15.86 -11.43
C THR A 57 8.11 -14.64 -11.73
N GLY A 58 7.46 -13.52 -12.05
CA GLY A 58 8.09 -12.22 -12.26
C GLY A 58 8.77 -11.61 -11.02
N VAL A 59 8.47 -12.13 -9.82
CA VAL A 59 9.08 -11.64 -8.55
C VAL A 59 10.56 -11.99 -8.45
N ARG A 60 10.99 -13.05 -9.12
CA ARG A 60 12.39 -13.50 -9.05
C ARG A 60 13.36 -12.46 -9.60
N GLY A 61 14.34 -12.09 -8.77
CA GLY A 61 15.33 -11.08 -9.12
C GLY A 61 14.83 -9.64 -9.02
N LEU A 62 13.70 -9.40 -8.38
CA LEU A 62 13.25 -8.07 -7.95
C LEU A 62 13.92 -7.66 -6.64
N ASP A 63 14.02 -6.36 -6.46
CA ASP A 63 14.62 -5.73 -5.28
C ASP A 63 13.56 -5.32 -4.26
N GLY A 64 12.28 -5.27 -4.66
CA GLY A 64 11.12 -4.97 -3.82
C GLY A 64 9.80 -5.30 -4.51
N VAL A 65 8.71 -5.29 -3.75
CA VAL A 65 7.32 -5.44 -4.23
C VAL A 65 6.44 -4.41 -3.53
N ILE A 66 5.58 -3.73 -4.28
CA ILE A 66 4.45 -2.97 -3.75
C ILE A 66 3.16 -3.71 -4.12
N LEU A 67 2.31 -3.97 -3.11
CA LEU A 67 0.95 -4.44 -3.28
C LEU A 67 0.02 -3.23 -3.23
N PRO A 68 -0.62 -2.85 -4.34
CA PRO A 68 -1.39 -1.60 -4.43
C PRO A 68 -2.76 -1.69 -3.77
N GLY A 69 -3.45 -0.56 -3.73
CA GLY A 69 -4.88 -0.45 -3.42
C GLY A 69 -5.76 -1.10 -4.49
N GLY A 70 -7.07 -1.20 -4.22
CA GLY A 70 -8.03 -1.80 -5.14
C GLY A 70 -9.37 -2.11 -4.48
N GLY A 71 -10.18 -2.93 -5.13
CA GLY A 71 -11.43 -3.46 -4.61
C GLY A 71 -11.25 -4.42 -3.44
N ASP A 72 -12.35 -4.94 -2.92
CA ASP A 72 -12.35 -5.77 -1.73
C ASP A 72 -11.81 -7.18 -1.99
N LEU A 73 -11.22 -7.78 -0.97
CA LEU A 73 -10.83 -9.18 -0.97
C LEU A 73 -12.08 -10.08 -0.82
N ASP A 74 -12.06 -11.24 -1.49
CA ASP A 74 -13.10 -12.24 -1.27
C ASP A 74 -13.16 -12.63 0.23
N PRO A 75 -14.31 -12.44 0.91
CA PRO A 75 -14.48 -12.79 2.30
C PRO A 75 -14.17 -14.27 2.64
N ALA A 76 -14.27 -15.16 1.67
CA ALA A 76 -13.90 -16.56 1.84
C ALA A 76 -12.40 -16.74 2.18
N LEU A 77 -11.53 -15.83 1.76
CA LEU A 77 -10.09 -15.85 2.07
C LEU A 77 -9.78 -15.72 3.56
N TYR A 78 -10.67 -15.10 4.32
CA TYR A 78 -10.55 -14.95 5.77
C TYR A 78 -11.68 -15.64 6.55
N GLY A 79 -12.33 -16.65 5.91
CA GLY A 79 -13.29 -17.55 6.54
C GLY A 79 -14.65 -16.93 6.80
N GLN A 80 -15.04 -15.92 6.08
CA GLN A 80 -16.35 -15.26 6.18
C GLN A 80 -17.17 -15.45 4.89
N THR A 81 -18.45 -15.14 4.99
CA THR A 81 -19.38 -15.03 3.84
C THR A 81 -19.55 -13.55 3.53
N ASP A 82 -19.72 -13.20 2.26
CA ASP A 82 -20.00 -11.83 1.84
C ASP A 82 -21.29 -11.32 2.52
N GLY A 83 -21.15 -10.20 3.22
CA GLY A 83 -22.25 -9.48 3.90
C GLY A 83 -23.09 -8.65 2.94
N GLY A 84 -22.75 -8.59 1.66
CA GLY A 84 -23.44 -7.81 0.63
C GLY A 84 -22.95 -6.35 0.52
N THR A 85 -21.82 -6.03 1.12
CA THR A 85 -21.20 -4.68 1.09
C THR A 85 -19.93 -4.63 0.26
N CYS A 86 -19.36 -5.79 -0.12
CA CYS A 86 -18.16 -5.88 -0.91
C CYS A 86 -18.37 -5.37 -2.35
N TYR A 87 -17.35 -4.74 -2.91
CA TYR A 87 -17.33 -4.29 -4.29
C TYR A 87 -16.03 -4.70 -5.00
N ASP A 88 -16.07 -4.83 -6.32
CA ASP A 88 -14.92 -5.20 -7.17
C ASP A 88 -14.16 -6.45 -6.66
N VAL A 89 -14.89 -7.42 -6.07
CA VAL A 89 -14.29 -8.69 -5.64
C VAL A 89 -13.88 -9.46 -6.88
N ASN A 90 -12.58 -9.66 -7.05
CA ASN A 90 -12.01 -10.30 -8.24
C ASN A 90 -11.07 -11.44 -7.82
N ALA A 91 -11.54 -12.68 -7.96
CA ALA A 91 -10.79 -13.86 -7.54
C ALA A 91 -9.43 -14.01 -8.27
N ALA A 92 -9.33 -13.57 -9.54
CA ALA A 92 -8.07 -13.61 -10.27
C ALA A 92 -7.08 -12.57 -9.75
N GLN A 93 -7.57 -11.39 -9.32
CA GLN A 93 -6.74 -10.37 -8.66
C GLN A 93 -6.24 -10.88 -7.30
N ASP A 94 -7.13 -11.48 -6.51
CA ASP A 94 -6.77 -12.06 -5.20
C ASP A 94 -5.69 -13.14 -5.36
N GLU A 95 -5.86 -14.04 -6.35
CA GLU A 95 -4.89 -15.10 -6.63
C GLU A 95 -3.53 -14.53 -7.04
N LEU A 96 -3.50 -13.57 -7.96
CA LEU A 96 -2.28 -12.90 -8.41
C LEU A 96 -1.54 -12.24 -7.24
N ASP A 97 -2.25 -11.41 -6.47
CA ASP A 97 -1.62 -10.62 -5.41
C ASP A 97 -1.13 -11.48 -4.26
N LEU A 98 -1.91 -12.51 -3.87
CA LEU A 98 -1.48 -13.50 -2.87
C LEU A 98 -0.26 -14.30 -3.33
N ALA A 99 -0.23 -14.71 -4.60
CA ALA A 99 0.91 -15.45 -5.15
C ALA A 99 2.18 -14.58 -5.20
N VAL A 100 2.05 -13.31 -5.64
CA VAL A 100 3.15 -12.35 -5.65
C VAL A 100 3.66 -12.08 -4.23
N ALA A 101 2.76 -11.87 -3.26
CA ALA A 101 3.13 -11.65 -1.87
C ALA A 101 3.89 -12.84 -1.28
N ARG A 102 3.40 -14.07 -1.50
CA ARG A 102 4.07 -15.29 -1.03
C ARG A 102 5.45 -15.45 -1.64
N GLU A 103 5.59 -15.34 -2.95
CA GLU A 103 6.90 -15.47 -3.64
C GLU A 103 7.89 -14.39 -3.16
N ALA A 104 7.41 -13.15 -2.92
CA ALA A 104 8.24 -12.08 -2.37
C ALA A 104 8.72 -12.42 -0.94
N MET A 105 7.81 -12.90 -0.09
CA MET A 105 8.14 -13.27 1.29
C MET A 105 9.11 -14.45 1.34
N ASP A 106 8.91 -15.48 0.52
CA ASP A 106 9.78 -16.66 0.45
C ASP A 106 11.16 -16.32 -0.09
N GLY A 107 11.23 -15.37 -1.04
CA GLY A 107 12.49 -14.82 -1.56
C GLY A 107 13.15 -13.76 -0.66
N GLY A 108 12.56 -13.43 0.48
CA GLY A 108 13.02 -12.37 1.39
C GLY A 108 13.03 -10.99 0.72
N VAL A 109 12.20 -10.78 -0.31
CA VAL A 109 12.06 -9.49 -1.01
C VAL A 109 11.27 -8.53 -0.12
N PRO A 110 11.69 -7.26 0.07
CA PRO A 110 10.93 -6.25 0.78
C PRO A 110 9.53 -6.06 0.19
N VAL A 111 8.52 -5.95 1.06
CA VAL A 111 7.11 -5.77 0.66
C VAL A 111 6.52 -4.54 1.33
N LEU A 112 5.90 -3.67 0.55
CA LEU A 112 5.06 -2.57 1.01
C LEU A 112 3.62 -2.80 0.54
N GLY A 113 2.65 -2.90 1.47
CA GLY A 113 1.23 -2.98 1.17
C GLY A 113 0.53 -1.62 1.34
N ILE A 114 -0.34 -1.26 0.42
CA ILE A 114 -1.12 -0.02 0.45
C ILE A 114 -2.60 -0.37 0.37
N CYS A 115 -3.42 0.11 1.28
CA CYS A 115 -4.87 -0.04 1.39
C CYS A 115 -5.29 -1.52 1.25
N ARG A 116 -5.79 -1.96 0.09
CA ARG A 116 -6.08 -3.38 -0.17
C ARG A 116 -4.87 -4.27 0.06
N GLY A 117 -3.64 -3.83 -0.30
CA GLY A 117 -2.40 -4.56 -0.03
C GLY A 117 -2.11 -4.75 1.47
N HIS A 118 -2.50 -3.81 2.32
CA HIS A 118 -2.44 -3.94 3.79
C HIS A 118 -3.40 -5.02 4.29
N GLN A 119 -4.64 -5.01 3.80
CA GLN A 119 -5.66 -6.01 4.15
C GLN A 119 -5.25 -7.41 3.69
N LEU A 120 -4.74 -7.53 2.45
CA LEU A 120 -4.26 -8.77 1.87
C LEU A 120 -3.12 -9.38 2.71
N LEU A 121 -2.15 -8.57 3.13
CA LEU A 121 -1.07 -9.03 4.00
C LEU A 121 -1.60 -9.50 5.35
N ASN A 122 -2.56 -8.79 5.95
CA ASN A 122 -3.21 -9.25 7.18
C ASN A 122 -3.88 -10.62 6.99
N VAL A 123 -4.63 -10.80 5.91
CA VAL A 123 -5.30 -12.08 5.57
C VAL A 123 -4.29 -13.19 5.29
N LEU A 124 -3.21 -12.89 4.58
CA LEU A 124 -2.13 -13.84 4.29
C LEU A 124 -1.47 -14.40 5.56
N TYR A 125 -1.38 -13.59 6.63
CA TYR A 125 -0.92 -13.99 7.95
C TYR A 125 -2.04 -14.62 8.83
N GLY A 126 -3.20 -14.91 8.25
CA GLY A 126 -4.34 -15.54 8.92
C GLY A 126 -5.16 -14.57 9.76
N GLY A 127 -5.07 -13.28 9.51
CA GLY A 127 -5.96 -12.26 10.06
C GLY A 127 -7.34 -12.27 9.44
N THR A 128 -8.23 -11.37 9.90
CA THR A 128 -9.59 -11.20 9.36
C THR A 128 -9.90 -9.71 9.17
N LEU A 129 -10.97 -9.41 8.42
CA LEU A 129 -11.40 -8.05 8.14
C LEU A 129 -12.80 -7.78 8.70
N VAL A 130 -13.08 -6.53 8.99
CA VAL A 130 -14.43 -5.94 9.05
C VAL A 130 -14.81 -5.63 7.60
N GLN A 131 -15.92 -6.19 7.11
CA GLN A 131 -16.33 -6.03 5.71
C GLN A 131 -16.94 -4.66 5.40
N ASP A 132 -17.53 -4.02 6.40
CA ASP A 132 -18.05 -2.64 6.30
C ASP A 132 -18.01 -2.01 7.69
N MET A 133 -17.25 -0.94 7.83
CA MET A 133 -17.11 -0.22 9.09
C MET A 133 -18.37 0.63 9.35
N ASP A 134 -18.88 0.58 10.57
CA ASP A 134 -19.89 1.52 11.00
C ASP A 134 -19.35 2.96 10.94
N PRO A 135 -20.17 3.94 10.52
CA PRO A 135 -19.78 5.34 10.61
C PRO A 135 -19.43 5.73 12.05
N GLY A 136 -18.17 6.15 12.25
CA GLY A 136 -17.63 6.54 13.55
C GLY A 136 -17.30 8.02 13.65
N ALA A 137 -16.65 8.40 14.76
CA ALA A 137 -16.16 9.77 14.96
C ALA A 137 -14.96 10.10 14.09
N VAL A 138 -14.18 9.07 13.67
CA VAL A 138 -13.06 9.20 12.73
C VAL A 138 -13.58 8.79 11.34
N PRO A 139 -13.49 9.68 10.34
CA PRO A 139 -13.89 9.34 8.98
C PRO A 139 -12.80 8.51 8.30
N HIS A 140 -13.14 7.33 7.77
CA HIS A 140 -12.23 6.45 7.01
C HIS A 140 -12.56 6.35 5.52
N ARG A 141 -13.68 6.85 5.10
CA ARG A 141 -14.12 6.98 3.72
C ARG A 141 -14.68 8.36 3.49
N GLU A 142 -14.87 8.73 2.24
CA GLU A 142 -15.36 10.04 1.81
C GLU A 142 -16.36 10.62 2.84
N ALA A 143 -16.01 11.78 3.37
CA ALA A 143 -16.87 12.45 4.33
C ALA A 143 -18.16 12.88 3.63
N VAL A 144 -19.29 12.65 4.29
CA VAL A 144 -20.53 13.37 3.96
C VAL A 144 -20.19 14.86 3.84
N PRO A 145 -20.63 15.56 2.78
CA PRO A 145 -20.31 16.96 2.55
C PRO A 145 -20.41 17.77 3.85
N SER A 146 -19.30 18.37 4.25
CA SER A 146 -19.27 19.25 5.43
C SER A 146 -19.26 20.70 4.94
N ASP A 147 -19.85 21.61 5.71
CA ASP A 147 -19.80 23.05 5.40
C ASP A 147 -18.38 23.65 5.59
N ASP A 148 -17.35 22.84 5.79
CA ASP A 148 -15.96 23.26 5.94
C ASP A 148 -15.21 23.17 4.60
N PRO A 149 -14.95 24.30 3.93
CA PRO A 149 -14.32 24.32 2.61
C PRO A 149 -12.86 23.82 2.60
N VAL A 150 -12.24 23.63 3.75
CA VAL A 150 -10.86 23.11 3.85
C VAL A 150 -10.84 21.59 3.80
N HIS A 151 -11.94 20.91 4.16
CA HIS A 151 -12.08 19.45 4.19
C HIS A 151 -12.90 18.90 3.02
N ASP A 152 -13.37 19.77 2.11
CA ASP A 152 -14.25 19.43 1.00
C ASP A 152 -13.50 19.26 -0.35
N ALA A 153 -12.18 19.13 -0.29
CA ALA A 153 -11.36 19.03 -1.48
C ALA A 153 -10.96 17.56 -1.74
N GLY A 154 -11.73 16.87 -2.55
CA GLY A 154 -11.36 15.57 -3.09
C GLY A 154 -12.09 14.37 -2.49
N PRO A 155 -11.79 13.16 -2.94
CA PRO A 155 -12.50 11.93 -2.59
C PRO A 155 -12.10 11.36 -1.22
N TRP A 156 -11.23 12.03 -0.46
CA TRP A 156 -10.59 11.49 0.74
C TRP A 156 -11.26 11.96 2.03
N ALA A 157 -11.39 11.03 2.97
CA ALA A 157 -11.49 11.37 4.37
C ALA A 157 -10.09 11.67 4.92
N TRP A 158 -9.99 12.68 5.81
CA TRP A 158 -8.72 13.11 6.38
C TRP A 158 -8.73 12.97 7.89
N HIS A 159 -7.83 12.15 8.41
CA HIS A 159 -7.63 12.02 9.85
C HIS A 159 -6.14 11.82 10.16
N ASP A 160 -5.80 11.89 11.45
CA ASP A 160 -4.45 11.65 11.91
C ASP A 160 -4.30 10.19 12.35
N VAL A 161 -3.09 9.66 12.23
CA VAL A 161 -2.69 8.36 12.77
C VAL A 161 -1.47 8.52 13.66
N ASP A 162 -1.46 7.79 14.78
CA ASP A 162 -0.30 7.69 15.66
C ASP A 162 0.58 6.53 15.19
N ILE A 163 1.85 6.83 14.85
CA ILE A 163 2.82 5.86 14.34
C ILE A 163 3.80 5.48 15.45
N VAL A 164 4.03 4.20 15.62
CA VAL A 164 5.00 3.68 16.61
C VAL A 164 6.42 4.11 16.23
N ALA A 165 7.09 4.83 17.12
CA ALA A 165 8.46 5.27 16.93
C ALA A 165 9.42 4.09 16.67
N GLY A 166 10.33 4.25 15.71
CA GLY A 166 11.30 3.23 15.34
C GLY A 166 10.75 2.10 14.46
N SER A 167 9.47 2.13 14.10
CA SER A 167 8.86 1.20 13.16
C SER A 167 9.37 1.43 11.73
N LYS A 168 9.16 0.45 10.84
CA LYS A 168 9.44 0.61 9.40
C LYS A 168 8.55 1.68 8.79
N VAL A 169 7.28 1.76 9.24
CA VAL A 169 6.35 2.80 8.80
C VAL A 169 6.84 4.18 9.24
N ALA A 170 7.32 4.35 10.48
CA ALA A 170 7.94 5.60 10.91
C ALA A 170 9.16 5.98 10.03
N ALA A 171 9.94 4.99 9.60
CA ALA A 171 11.08 5.23 8.70
C ALA A 171 10.65 5.69 7.29
N LEU A 172 9.47 5.29 6.81
CA LEU A 172 8.91 5.79 5.54
C LEU A 172 8.59 7.30 5.60
N TYR A 173 8.35 7.83 6.79
CA TYR A 173 8.01 9.23 7.06
C TYR A 173 9.09 10.00 7.82
N ALA A 174 10.34 9.50 7.84
CA ALA A 174 11.42 10.07 8.66
C ALA A 174 11.75 11.56 8.39
N GLY A 175 11.39 12.08 7.22
CA GLY A 175 11.54 13.51 6.85
C GLY A 175 10.41 14.41 7.33
N TRP A 176 9.39 13.85 7.99
CA TRP A 176 8.18 14.52 8.45
C TRP A 176 8.03 14.27 9.96
N ASN A 177 6.91 14.73 10.58
CA ASN A 177 6.66 14.34 11.96
C ASN A 177 6.27 12.84 12.02
N PRO A 178 7.20 11.91 12.34
CA PRO A 178 6.96 10.48 12.15
C PRO A 178 6.07 9.86 13.23
N GLU A 179 5.69 10.61 14.28
CA GLU A 179 4.91 10.09 15.40
C GLU A 179 3.40 10.29 15.18
N ARG A 180 3.01 11.35 14.46
CA ARG A 180 1.60 11.61 14.12
C ARG A 180 1.51 12.23 12.73
N VAL A 181 0.85 11.54 11.83
CA VAL A 181 0.74 11.90 10.41
C VAL A 181 -0.71 12.05 10.03
N ARG A 182 -1.03 13.14 9.31
CA ARG A 182 -2.33 13.33 8.69
C ARG A 182 -2.36 12.56 7.38
N ILE A 183 -3.37 11.71 7.19
CA ILE A 183 -3.42 10.76 6.08
C ILE A 183 -4.70 10.94 5.24
N ALA A 184 -4.60 10.54 3.95
CA ALA A 184 -5.73 10.42 3.04
C ALA A 184 -6.31 9.00 3.17
N SER A 185 -7.52 8.90 3.69
CA SER A 185 -8.23 7.64 3.94
C SER A 185 -9.38 7.46 2.95
N GLY A 186 -9.52 6.25 2.39
CA GLY A 186 -10.57 5.93 1.42
C GLY A 186 -10.96 4.46 1.51
N HIS A 187 -11.28 3.97 2.72
CA HIS A 187 -11.63 2.55 2.92
C HIS A 187 -12.87 2.38 3.79
N HIS A 188 -13.68 1.38 3.46
CA HIS A 188 -14.83 0.97 4.28
C HIS A 188 -14.57 -0.35 5.02
N GLN A 189 -13.51 -1.06 4.66
CA GLN A 189 -13.05 -2.26 5.35
C GLN A 189 -11.86 -1.94 6.24
N ALA A 190 -11.68 -2.72 7.31
CA ALA A 190 -10.56 -2.58 8.24
C ALA A 190 -10.09 -3.94 8.76
N VAL A 191 -8.90 -3.98 9.35
CA VAL A 191 -8.41 -5.16 10.08
C VAL A 191 -9.28 -5.41 11.31
N ALA A 192 -9.90 -6.59 11.39
CA ALA A 192 -10.66 -7.03 12.55
C ALA A 192 -9.77 -7.80 13.54
N ARG A 193 -9.07 -8.81 13.05
CA ARG A 193 -8.06 -9.56 13.82
C ARG A 193 -6.74 -9.53 13.09
N VAL A 194 -5.71 -9.09 13.80
CA VAL A 194 -4.34 -9.02 13.27
C VAL A 194 -3.83 -10.43 13.00
N GLY A 195 -3.17 -10.60 11.86
CA GLY A 195 -2.54 -11.85 11.44
C GLY A 195 -1.38 -12.26 12.36
N ASN A 196 -1.13 -13.56 12.42
CA ASN A 196 -0.12 -14.14 13.33
C ASN A 196 1.29 -13.64 12.98
N GLY A 197 1.98 -13.06 13.96
CA GLY A 197 3.36 -12.56 13.79
C GLY A 197 3.44 -11.14 13.24
N LEU A 198 2.34 -10.53 12.82
CA LEU A 198 2.29 -9.10 12.52
C LEU A 198 2.20 -8.28 13.81
N VAL A 199 2.75 -7.09 13.78
CA VAL A 199 2.66 -6.08 14.84
C VAL A 199 1.98 -4.83 14.31
N VAL A 200 1.13 -4.21 15.14
CA VAL A 200 0.48 -2.94 14.83
C VAL A 200 1.47 -1.82 15.01
N THR A 201 1.62 -0.96 14.00
CA THR A 201 2.58 0.15 14.01
C THR A 201 1.96 1.50 13.71
N ALA A 202 0.67 1.56 13.39
CA ALA A 202 -0.12 2.79 13.43
C ALA A 202 -1.57 2.50 13.81
N LEU A 203 -2.17 3.45 14.52
CA LEU A 203 -3.57 3.45 14.93
C LEU A 203 -4.20 4.81 14.65
N ALA A 204 -5.46 4.80 14.22
CA ALA A 204 -6.31 5.99 14.26
C ALA A 204 -6.86 6.24 15.68
N ASP A 205 -7.43 7.44 15.92
CA ASP A 205 -7.95 7.83 17.23
C ASP A 205 -9.13 6.95 17.72
N ASP A 206 -9.81 6.25 16.84
CA ASP A 206 -10.87 5.30 17.17
C ASP A 206 -10.37 3.86 17.39
N GLY A 207 -9.07 3.65 17.30
CA GLY A 207 -8.41 2.36 17.47
C GLY A 207 -8.36 1.50 16.20
N THR A 208 -8.79 2.01 15.06
CA THR A 208 -8.62 1.31 13.77
C THR A 208 -7.15 1.06 13.49
N VAL A 209 -6.83 -0.17 13.08
CA VAL A 209 -5.46 -0.55 12.71
C VAL A 209 -5.14 0.02 11.33
N GLU A 210 -4.20 0.94 11.31
CA GLU A 210 -3.83 1.69 10.12
C GLU A 210 -2.48 1.25 9.53
N ALA A 211 -1.62 0.56 10.30
CA ALA A 211 -0.40 -0.02 9.77
C ALA A 211 0.01 -1.31 10.48
N LEU A 212 0.62 -2.20 9.71
CA LEU A 212 1.14 -3.49 10.17
C LEU A 212 2.55 -3.72 9.64
N GLU A 213 3.35 -4.45 10.43
CA GLU A 213 4.70 -4.88 10.07
C GLU A 213 4.95 -6.33 10.48
N ASP A 214 5.79 -7.04 9.71
CA ASP A 214 6.44 -8.27 10.17
C ASP A 214 7.83 -7.91 10.75
N PRO A 215 8.08 -8.11 12.05
CA PRO A 215 9.37 -7.78 12.64
C PRO A 215 10.52 -8.67 12.14
N ALA A 216 10.23 -9.86 11.59
CA ALA A 216 11.24 -10.83 11.14
C ALA A 216 11.78 -10.54 9.73
N ARG A 217 11.10 -9.69 8.95
CA ARG A 217 11.48 -9.35 7.57
C ARG A 217 11.15 -7.89 7.24
N TRP A 218 11.64 -7.40 6.13
CA TRP A 218 11.20 -6.08 5.68
C TRP A 218 9.83 -6.21 4.99
N LEU A 219 8.78 -6.12 5.78
CA LEU A 219 7.40 -6.04 5.36
C LEU A 219 6.74 -4.95 6.20
N ALA A 220 6.12 -4.01 5.54
CA ALA A 220 5.31 -2.95 6.14
C ALA A 220 4.07 -2.72 5.29
N SER A 221 2.99 -2.27 5.91
CA SER A 221 1.77 -1.94 5.18
C SER A 221 1.01 -0.81 5.86
N VAL A 222 0.32 -0.03 5.06
CA VAL A 222 -0.49 1.11 5.49
C VAL A 222 -1.90 1.00 4.90
N GLN A 223 -2.92 1.35 5.68
CA GLN A 223 -4.31 1.31 5.24
C GLN A 223 -4.69 2.54 4.42
N TRP A 224 -3.99 3.65 4.61
CA TRP A 224 -4.20 4.91 3.89
C TRP A 224 -3.51 4.97 2.52
N HIS A 225 -3.73 6.07 1.80
CA HIS A 225 -3.22 6.30 0.46
C HIS A 225 -2.11 7.36 0.44
N PRO A 226 -0.82 6.95 0.56
CA PRO A 226 0.29 7.89 0.47
C PRO A 226 0.46 8.49 -0.94
N GLU A 227 -0.16 7.89 -1.96
CA GLU A 227 -0.15 8.34 -3.33
C GLU A 227 -1.21 9.41 -3.67
N ALA A 228 -2.11 9.76 -2.73
CA ALA A 228 -3.21 10.68 -2.95
C ALA A 228 -2.74 12.01 -3.57
N ALA A 229 -3.37 12.43 -4.68
CA ALA A 229 -2.93 13.59 -5.47
C ALA A 229 -3.03 14.91 -4.70
N GLU A 230 -3.90 14.97 -3.70
CA GLU A 230 -4.16 16.12 -2.83
C GLU A 230 -3.05 16.35 -1.79
N LEU A 231 -2.25 15.34 -1.49
CA LEU A 231 -1.07 15.49 -0.64
C LEU A 231 -0.01 16.36 -1.34
N PRO A 232 0.75 17.19 -0.60
CA PRO A 232 1.91 17.89 -1.14
C PRO A 232 2.89 16.92 -1.83
N ALA A 233 3.45 17.33 -2.95
CA ALA A 233 4.29 16.46 -3.79
C ALA A 233 5.46 15.79 -3.01
N GLY A 234 6.07 16.50 -2.05
CA GLY A 234 7.12 15.95 -1.20
C GLY A 234 6.60 14.87 -0.25
N GLU A 235 5.42 15.05 0.32
CA GLU A 235 4.78 14.08 1.22
C GLU A 235 4.41 12.81 0.48
N ARG A 236 3.85 12.91 -0.72
CA ARG A 236 3.55 11.77 -1.58
C ARG A 236 4.80 10.97 -1.95
N LEU A 237 5.88 11.67 -2.29
CA LEU A 237 7.10 11.02 -2.76
C LEU A 237 7.88 10.35 -1.63
N ALA A 238 7.82 10.87 -0.41
CA ALA A 238 8.66 10.45 0.71
C ALA A 238 8.57 8.94 1.02
N PRO A 239 7.39 8.32 1.21
CA PRO A 239 7.30 6.89 1.51
C PRO A 239 7.86 6.02 0.39
N PHE A 240 7.63 6.40 -0.86
CA PHE A 240 8.16 5.67 -2.03
C PHE A 240 9.68 5.82 -2.13
N ALA A 241 10.22 7.00 -1.88
CA ALA A 241 11.67 7.23 -1.87
C ALA A 241 12.36 6.43 -0.75
N ALA A 242 11.76 6.38 0.43
CA ALA A 242 12.26 5.59 1.55
C ALA A 242 12.20 4.08 1.22
N PHE A 243 11.11 3.58 0.64
CA PHE A 243 11.01 2.19 0.20
C PHE A 243 12.03 1.84 -0.90
N VAL A 244 12.19 2.72 -1.91
CA VAL A 244 13.22 2.57 -2.95
C VAL A 244 14.62 2.50 -2.33
N ALA A 245 14.90 3.29 -1.28
CA ALA A 245 16.19 3.24 -0.56
C ALA A 245 16.40 1.89 0.14
N VAL A 246 15.36 1.30 0.72
CA VAL A 246 15.41 -0.06 1.27
C VAL A 246 15.73 -1.09 0.18
N CYS A 247 15.04 -1.02 -0.95
CA CYS A 247 15.25 -1.93 -2.08
C CYS A 247 16.66 -1.84 -2.65
N ARG A 248 17.28 -0.64 -2.66
CA ARG A 248 18.66 -0.43 -3.10
C ARG A 248 19.69 -1.21 -2.28
N GLN A 249 19.42 -1.48 -1.02
CA GLN A 249 20.36 -2.25 -0.17
C GLN A 249 20.49 -3.72 -0.62
N ARG A 250 19.58 -4.19 -1.46
CA ARG A 250 19.63 -5.54 -2.05
C ARG A 250 20.39 -5.60 -3.38
N LEU A 251 20.67 -4.44 -3.98
CA LEU A 251 21.41 -4.43 -5.24
C LEU A 251 22.80 -5.05 -5.04
N PRO A 252 23.23 -5.95 -5.94
CA PRO A 252 24.62 -6.40 -5.98
C PRO A 252 25.57 -5.21 -6.11
N ALA A 253 26.77 -5.31 -5.55
CA ALA A 253 27.74 -4.21 -5.52
C ALA A 253 28.11 -3.68 -6.92
N ASP A 254 28.01 -4.52 -7.96
CA ASP A 254 28.24 -4.15 -9.37
C ASP A 254 27.13 -3.26 -9.96
N ARG A 255 25.94 -3.20 -9.33
CA ARG A 255 24.82 -2.34 -9.71
C ARG A 255 24.75 -1.03 -8.90
N THR A 256 25.47 -0.92 -7.80
CA THR A 256 25.40 0.26 -6.92
C THR A 256 26.19 1.47 -7.44
N GLY A 257 27.00 1.31 -8.50
CA GLY A 257 27.71 2.44 -9.17
C GLY A 257 28.72 3.15 -8.28
N VAL A 258 29.31 2.42 -7.29
CA VAL A 258 30.44 2.89 -6.47
C VAL A 258 31.74 2.36 -7.04
#